data_58983c003496ecf0854ab11dad22cfe7
#
_entry.id   58983c003496ecf0854ab11dad22cfe7
#
_cell.length_a   1.000
_cell.length_b   1.000
_cell.length_c   1.000
_cell.angle_alpha   90.00
_cell.angle_beta   90.00
_cell.angle_gamma   90.00
#
_symmetry.space_group_name_H-M   'P 1'
#
loop_
_entity.id
_entity.type
_entity.pdbx_description
1 polymer ?
#
loop_
_entity_poly.entity_id
_entity_poly.type
_entity_poly.pdbx_seq_one_letter_code
_entity_poly.pdbx_strand_id
1 'polypeptide(L)'
;PLFGLYGACSTMGESLSLAAMCVNAGFADNVAAIASSHFASAEKQFRFPLLYGNQRPMSSTWTVTGAGAYLVSNSPVITKCDGDVCRIVDNGYANVIISGITTGKIVDYGVKDSMNMGACMAPAAADLIEANYKDFEVTKGYYDMIITGDLGYTGKEILLTLLKEKGIDISDIYTDCGIEVFDKNEQDTQSGGSGCGCSAIVLDTLVLDKLRKRELKRVLFVPTGALLSQVSFNEGKSIPGIAHGVVLEAV
;
A
#
# COMPACT_ATOMS: atom_id res chain seq x y z
N PRO A 1 -5.86 -2.32 -23.80
CA PRO A 1 -6.94 -2.78 -22.94
C PRO A 1 -6.93 -2.05 -21.60
N LEU A 2 -8.08 -1.96 -20.93
CA LEU A 2 -8.25 -1.39 -19.61
C LEU A 2 -8.93 -2.43 -18.71
N PHE A 3 -8.37 -2.66 -17.52
CA PHE A 3 -8.96 -3.53 -16.51
C PHE A 3 -9.31 -2.72 -15.27
N GLY A 4 -10.53 -2.90 -14.75
CA GLY A 4 -10.92 -2.38 -13.43
C GLY A 4 -10.54 -3.39 -12.37
N LEU A 5 -9.86 -2.90 -11.30
CA LEU A 5 -9.41 -3.71 -10.15
C LEU A 5 -10.10 -3.21 -8.89
N TYR A 6 -10.29 -4.08 -7.92
CA TYR A 6 -10.84 -3.72 -6.62
C TYR A 6 -10.26 -4.58 -5.49
N GLY A 7 -9.27 -4.03 -4.81
CA GLY A 7 -8.71 -4.56 -3.57
C GLY A 7 -8.89 -3.57 -2.39
N ALA A 8 -9.95 -2.75 -2.41
CA ALA A 8 -10.11 -1.61 -1.50
C ALA A 8 -8.84 -0.74 -1.49
N CYS A 9 -8.30 -0.38 -0.31
CA CYS A 9 -7.09 0.44 -0.22
C CYS A 9 -5.82 -0.30 -0.70
N SER A 10 -5.83 -1.64 -0.85
CA SER A 10 -4.70 -2.42 -1.37
C SER A 10 -4.55 -2.36 -2.90
N THR A 11 -5.46 -1.70 -3.61
CA THR A 11 -5.51 -1.66 -5.08
C THR A 11 -4.19 -1.20 -5.72
N MET A 12 -3.40 -0.36 -5.06
CA MET A 12 -2.08 0.02 -5.60
C MET A 12 -1.13 -1.18 -5.67
N GLY A 13 -1.06 -2.01 -4.64
CA GLY A 13 -0.26 -3.25 -4.64
C GLY A 13 -0.79 -4.30 -5.61
N GLU A 14 -2.12 -4.46 -5.69
CA GLU A 14 -2.79 -5.34 -6.64
C GLU A 14 -2.45 -4.95 -8.09
N SER A 15 -2.62 -3.67 -8.43
CA SER A 15 -2.35 -3.18 -9.78
C SER A 15 -0.89 -3.28 -10.19
N LEU A 16 0.06 -2.98 -9.29
CA LEU A 16 1.49 -3.16 -9.54
C LEU A 16 1.86 -4.63 -9.74
N SER A 17 1.32 -5.52 -8.90
CA SER A 17 1.56 -6.96 -9.02
C SER A 17 1.06 -7.51 -10.35
N LEU A 18 -0.15 -7.15 -10.76
CA LEU A 18 -0.73 -7.57 -12.04
C LEU A 18 0.01 -6.95 -13.23
N ALA A 19 0.43 -5.69 -13.13
CA ALA A 19 1.26 -5.06 -14.16
C ALA A 19 2.59 -5.78 -14.35
N ALA A 20 3.27 -6.13 -13.24
CA ALA A 20 4.51 -6.90 -13.27
C ALA A 20 4.31 -8.30 -13.89
N MET A 21 3.22 -8.99 -13.53
CA MET A 21 2.88 -10.29 -14.13
C MET A 21 2.66 -10.17 -15.64
N CYS A 22 1.89 -9.17 -16.08
CA CYS A 22 1.60 -8.96 -17.51
C CYS A 22 2.87 -8.67 -18.31
N VAL A 23 3.76 -7.83 -17.80
CA VAL A 23 5.04 -7.50 -18.44
C VAL A 23 5.95 -8.73 -18.47
N ASN A 24 6.11 -9.41 -17.33
CA ASN A 24 6.98 -10.59 -17.24
C ASN A 24 6.51 -11.76 -18.11
N ALA A 25 5.19 -11.92 -18.27
CA ALA A 25 4.61 -12.95 -19.13
C ALA A 25 4.59 -12.58 -20.63
N GLY A 26 5.03 -11.38 -20.99
CA GLY A 26 5.06 -10.91 -22.38
C GLY A 26 3.68 -10.54 -22.97
N PHE A 27 2.67 -10.31 -22.14
CA PHE A 27 1.37 -9.82 -22.63
C PHE A 27 1.44 -8.38 -23.10
N ALA A 28 2.33 -7.58 -22.53
CA ALA A 28 2.59 -6.20 -22.92
C ALA A 28 4.01 -5.79 -22.51
N ASP A 29 4.63 -4.88 -23.27
CA ASP A 29 5.94 -4.32 -22.94
C ASP A 29 5.85 -3.23 -21.86
N ASN A 30 4.70 -2.55 -21.80
CA ASN A 30 4.42 -1.46 -20.87
C ASN A 30 3.00 -1.58 -20.32
N VAL A 31 2.85 -1.50 -19.02
CA VAL A 31 1.56 -1.53 -18.31
C VAL A 31 1.50 -0.40 -17.30
N ALA A 32 0.44 0.39 -17.34
CA ALA A 32 0.17 1.42 -16.35
C ALA A 32 -0.63 0.85 -15.17
N ALA A 33 -0.07 0.91 -13.97
CA ALA A 33 -0.75 0.62 -12.71
C ALA A 33 -1.23 1.93 -12.10
N ILE A 34 -2.55 2.06 -11.85
CA ILE A 34 -3.16 3.32 -11.41
C ILE A 34 -4.05 3.06 -10.20
N ALA A 35 -3.92 3.88 -9.16
CA ALA A 35 -4.84 3.90 -8.04
C ALA A 35 -5.12 5.34 -7.59
N SER A 36 -6.36 5.60 -7.16
CA SER A 36 -6.78 6.90 -6.65
C SER A 36 -7.85 6.77 -5.58
N SER A 37 -7.86 7.69 -4.65
CA SER A 37 -8.93 7.86 -3.67
C SER A 37 -9.31 9.32 -3.53
N HIS A 38 -10.55 9.57 -3.10
CA HIS A 38 -11.06 10.91 -2.89
C HIS A 38 -11.86 10.96 -1.58
N PHE A 39 -11.48 11.87 -0.69
CA PHE A 39 -12.08 12.05 0.62
C PHE A 39 -13.61 12.12 0.57
N ALA A 40 -14.18 13.02 -0.23
CA ALA A 40 -15.63 13.23 -0.27
C ALA A 40 -16.42 11.97 -0.67
N SER A 41 -15.87 11.14 -1.56
CA SER A 41 -16.51 9.88 -1.96
C SER A 41 -16.44 8.83 -0.84
N ALA A 42 -15.24 8.61 -0.30
CA ALA A 42 -15.00 7.56 0.69
C ALA A 42 -15.68 7.89 2.03
N GLU A 43 -15.53 9.10 2.55
CA GLU A 43 -16.14 9.50 3.83
C GLU A 43 -17.65 9.47 3.78
N LYS A 44 -18.25 9.89 2.66
CA LYS A 44 -19.70 9.83 2.48
C LYS A 44 -20.23 8.38 2.48
N GLN A 45 -19.46 7.46 1.92
CA GLN A 45 -19.88 6.06 1.80
C GLN A 45 -19.65 5.25 3.08
N PHE A 46 -18.51 5.45 3.76
CA PHE A 46 -18.05 4.57 4.83
C PHE A 46 -18.20 5.18 6.23
N ARG A 47 -18.26 6.50 6.35
CA ARG A 47 -18.31 7.23 7.62
C ARG A 47 -19.54 8.13 7.71
N PHE A 48 -20.67 7.54 7.53
CA PHE A 48 -21.97 8.22 7.64
C PHE A 48 -22.47 8.21 9.09
N PRO A 49 -23.10 9.28 9.58
CA PRO A 49 -23.31 10.56 8.90
C PRO A 49 -22.07 11.47 8.94
N LEU A 50 -21.71 12.01 7.79
CA LEU A 50 -20.52 12.87 7.60
C LEU A 50 -20.53 14.12 8.49
N LEU A 51 -21.71 14.60 8.87
CA LEU A 51 -21.89 15.76 9.76
C LEU A 51 -21.30 15.56 11.17
N TYR A 52 -21.05 14.32 11.57
CA TYR A 52 -20.39 13.97 12.83
C TYR A 52 -18.93 13.57 12.65
N GLY A 53 -18.30 13.96 11.56
CA GLY A 53 -16.94 13.60 11.23
C GLY A 53 -15.88 14.03 12.25
N ASN A 54 -16.17 15.03 13.07
CA ASN A 54 -15.35 15.46 14.19
C ASN A 54 -15.47 14.59 15.45
N GLN A 55 -16.40 13.63 15.49
CA GLN A 55 -16.59 12.68 16.58
C GLN A 55 -16.02 11.31 16.28
N ARG A 56 -14.87 11.29 15.60
CA ARG A 56 -14.20 10.05 15.18
C ARG A 56 -13.41 9.43 16.34
N PRO A 57 -13.44 8.09 16.51
CA PRO A 57 -12.59 7.43 17.49
C PRO A 57 -11.11 7.55 17.10
N MET A 58 -10.21 7.38 18.09
CA MET A 58 -8.76 7.46 17.90
C MET A 58 -8.22 6.41 16.91
N SER A 59 -8.95 5.32 16.69
CA SER A 59 -8.63 4.26 15.73
C SER A 59 -8.96 4.61 14.27
N SER A 60 -9.77 5.65 14.05
CA SER A 60 -10.18 6.04 12.69
C SER A 60 -9.03 6.68 11.92
N THR A 61 -9.06 6.49 10.61
CA THR A 61 -8.12 7.10 9.66
C THR A 61 -8.83 8.14 8.79
N TRP A 62 -8.07 9.00 8.14
CA TRP A 62 -8.59 10.03 7.26
C TRP A 62 -8.27 9.72 5.81
N THR A 63 -9.29 9.66 4.93
CA THR A 63 -9.07 9.33 3.53
C THR A 63 -8.23 10.40 2.83
N VAL A 64 -7.15 9.97 2.22
CA VAL A 64 -6.27 10.81 1.40
C VAL A 64 -6.90 11.04 0.03
N THR A 65 -7.00 12.29 -0.39
CA THR A 65 -7.37 12.62 -1.77
C THR A 65 -6.11 12.67 -2.61
N GLY A 66 -6.00 11.76 -3.56
CA GLY A 66 -4.85 11.70 -4.45
C GLY A 66 -4.88 10.51 -5.39
N ALA A 67 -3.92 10.50 -6.31
CA ALA A 67 -3.76 9.47 -7.31
C ALA A 67 -2.28 9.22 -7.59
N GLY A 68 -1.93 7.99 -7.96
CA GLY A 68 -0.64 7.61 -8.51
C GLY A 68 -0.81 6.77 -9.77
N ALA A 69 0.06 6.98 -10.74
CA ALA A 69 0.14 6.22 -11.98
C ALA A 69 1.60 5.80 -12.21
N TYR A 70 1.82 4.50 -12.34
CA TYR A 70 3.16 3.91 -12.45
C TYR A 70 3.26 3.10 -13.72
N LEU A 71 4.25 3.42 -14.54
CA LEU A 71 4.56 2.64 -15.73
C LEU A 71 5.51 1.51 -15.35
N VAL A 72 5.05 0.28 -15.50
CA VAL A 72 5.86 -0.93 -15.36
C VAL A 72 6.25 -1.38 -16.76
N SER A 73 7.56 -1.58 -17.00
CA SER A 73 8.08 -1.99 -18.30
C SER A 73 9.17 -3.04 -18.17
N ASN A 74 9.42 -3.77 -19.25
CA ASN A 74 10.49 -4.76 -19.34
C ASN A 74 11.88 -4.14 -19.62
N SER A 75 11.93 -2.83 -19.85
CA SER A 75 13.16 -2.08 -20.12
C SER A 75 13.21 -0.81 -19.30
N PRO A 76 14.35 -0.38 -18.79
CA PRO A 76 14.47 0.89 -18.10
C PRO A 76 14.14 2.03 -19.07
N VAL A 77 13.08 2.76 -18.78
CA VAL A 77 12.64 3.90 -19.60
C VAL A 77 12.81 5.17 -18.77
N ILE A 78 13.98 5.78 -18.87
CA ILE A 78 14.17 7.16 -18.45
C ILE A 78 14.25 7.97 -19.75
N THR A 79 13.13 8.63 -20.09
CA THR A 79 13.08 9.45 -21.29
C THR A 79 13.01 10.92 -20.93
N LYS A 80 13.85 11.72 -21.55
CA LYS A 80 13.67 13.16 -21.61
C LYS A 80 13.10 13.49 -23.00
N CYS A 81 11.90 14.07 -23.00
CA CYS A 81 11.25 14.49 -24.25
C CYS A 81 11.51 15.97 -24.51
N ASP A 82 11.85 16.29 -25.76
CA ASP A 82 11.94 17.65 -26.28
C ASP A 82 11.02 17.71 -27.52
N GLY A 83 9.83 18.24 -27.33
CA GLY A 83 8.72 18.11 -28.29
C GLY A 83 8.34 16.65 -28.51
N ASP A 84 8.27 16.24 -29.77
CA ASP A 84 7.90 14.87 -30.16
C ASP A 84 9.07 13.87 -30.08
N VAL A 85 10.28 14.32 -29.73
CA VAL A 85 11.47 13.49 -29.65
C VAL A 85 11.79 13.13 -28.21
N CYS A 86 11.60 11.87 -27.86
CA CYS A 86 12.01 11.32 -26.55
C CYS A 86 13.32 10.54 -26.66
N ARG A 87 14.26 10.82 -25.77
CA ARG A 87 15.56 10.12 -25.68
C ARG A 87 15.71 9.46 -24.32
N ILE A 88 16.28 8.27 -24.31
CA ILE A 88 16.72 7.63 -23.07
C ILE A 88 17.92 8.43 -22.55
N VAL A 89 17.84 8.87 -21.30
CA VAL A 89 18.91 9.64 -20.66
C VAL A 89 19.30 8.97 -19.34
N ASP A 90 20.58 8.93 -19.06
CA ASP A 90 21.08 8.66 -17.71
C ASP A 90 20.91 9.96 -16.90
N ASN A 91 20.10 9.90 -15.85
CA ASN A 91 19.84 11.04 -14.96
C ASN A 91 20.58 10.92 -13.63
N GLY A 92 21.48 9.95 -13.49
CA GLY A 92 22.26 9.69 -12.29
C GLY A 92 21.47 9.04 -11.14
N TYR A 93 20.19 8.69 -11.36
CA TYR A 93 19.39 7.95 -10.39
C TYR A 93 19.44 6.45 -10.65
N ALA A 94 19.26 5.66 -9.58
CA ALA A 94 19.10 4.22 -9.72
C ALA A 94 17.81 3.87 -10.45
N ASN A 95 17.84 2.82 -11.27
CA ASN A 95 16.62 2.19 -11.72
C ASN A 95 15.97 1.44 -10.55
N VAL A 96 14.64 1.45 -10.50
CA VAL A 96 13.89 0.68 -9.52
C VAL A 96 13.15 -0.43 -10.24
N ILE A 97 13.40 -1.66 -9.82
CA ILE A 97 12.74 -2.85 -10.38
C ILE A 97 11.75 -3.45 -9.38
N ILE A 98 10.73 -4.11 -9.89
CA ILE A 98 9.91 -5.04 -9.13
C ILE A 98 10.62 -6.38 -9.18
N SER A 99 11.35 -6.73 -8.11
CA SER A 99 12.14 -7.97 -8.03
C SER A 99 11.33 -9.16 -7.53
N GLY A 100 10.15 -8.92 -6.96
CA GLY A 100 9.26 -9.98 -6.49
C GLY A 100 7.87 -9.47 -6.13
N ILE A 101 6.91 -10.38 -6.10
CA ILE A 101 5.55 -10.11 -5.65
C ILE A 101 5.08 -11.22 -4.72
N THR A 102 4.25 -10.87 -3.74
CA THR A 102 3.53 -11.83 -2.88
C THR A 102 2.05 -11.53 -2.98
N THR A 103 1.29 -12.44 -3.57
CA THR A 103 -0.17 -12.30 -3.66
C THR A 103 -0.79 -12.62 -2.31
N GLY A 104 -1.60 -11.69 -1.80
CA GLY A 104 -2.29 -11.88 -0.54
C GLY A 104 -3.57 -12.70 -0.68
N LYS A 105 -4.10 -13.11 0.44
CA LYS A 105 -5.41 -13.75 0.59
C LYS A 105 -6.30 -12.91 1.49
N ILE A 106 -7.60 -13.13 1.39
CA ILE A 106 -8.58 -12.52 2.30
C ILE A 106 -8.44 -13.18 3.68
N VAL A 107 -8.27 -12.34 4.70
CA VAL A 107 -8.17 -12.77 6.11
C VAL A 107 -9.25 -12.08 6.92
N ASP A 108 -10.01 -12.85 7.71
CA ASP A 108 -11.11 -12.35 8.53
C ASP A 108 -10.96 -12.79 9.99
N TYR A 109 -10.69 -11.83 10.86
CA TYR A 109 -10.61 -12.04 12.33
C TYR A 109 -11.92 -11.65 13.05
N GLY A 110 -13.01 -11.45 12.31
CA GLY A 110 -14.32 -11.17 12.89
C GLY A 110 -14.51 -9.71 13.33
N VAL A 111 -13.63 -8.80 12.92
CA VAL A 111 -13.75 -7.37 13.26
C VAL A 111 -14.96 -6.78 12.55
N LYS A 112 -15.82 -6.04 13.28
CA LYS A 112 -17.06 -5.43 12.77
C LYS A 112 -17.06 -3.91 12.85
N ASP A 113 -16.06 -3.32 13.50
CA ASP A 113 -15.97 -1.88 13.67
C ASP A 113 -15.39 -1.20 12.42
N SER A 114 -16.25 -0.56 11.63
CA SER A 114 -15.85 0.16 10.42
C SER A 114 -14.99 1.40 10.70
N MET A 115 -14.95 1.87 11.95
CA MET A 115 -14.09 2.99 12.37
C MET A 115 -12.71 2.53 12.84
N ASN A 116 -12.43 1.21 12.80
CA ASN A 116 -11.14 0.62 13.12
C ASN A 116 -10.65 -0.28 11.97
N MET A 117 -10.45 0.31 10.80
CA MET A 117 -9.99 -0.42 9.62
C MET A 117 -8.59 -0.99 9.79
N GLY A 118 -7.72 -0.34 10.58
CA GLY A 118 -6.40 -0.87 10.91
C GLY A 118 -6.47 -2.25 11.56
N ALA A 119 -7.42 -2.48 12.47
CA ALA A 119 -7.65 -3.80 13.07
C ALA A 119 -8.18 -4.84 12.07
N CYS A 120 -8.97 -4.41 11.08
CA CYS A 120 -9.45 -5.30 10.01
C CYS A 120 -8.31 -5.75 9.08
N MET A 121 -7.38 -4.86 8.77
CA MET A 121 -6.34 -5.07 7.76
C MET A 121 -5.05 -5.69 8.31
N ALA A 122 -4.69 -5.40 9.56
CA ALA A 122 -3.43 -5.86 10.16
C ALA A 122 -3.24 -7.39 10.12
N PRO A 123 -4.26 -8.23 10.31
CA PRO A 123 -4.12 -9.69 10.16
C PRO A 123 -3.73 -10.12 8.74
N ALA A 124 -4.30 -9.47 7.72
CA ALA A 124 -3.97 -9.76 6.32
C ALA A 124 -2.53 -9.33 5.98
N ALA A 125 -2.10 -8.17 6.49
CA ALA A 125 -0.72 -7.72 6.36
C ALA A 125 0.27 -8.67 7.06
N ALA A 126 -0.07 -9.14 8.27
CA ALA A 126 0.77 -10.11 9.00
C ALA A 126 0.90 -11.44 8.27
N ASP A 127 -0.19 -11.96 7.72
CA ASP A 127 -0.20 -13.19 6.92
C ASP A 127 0.65 -13.03 5.65
N LEU A 128 0.51 -11.90 4.95
CA LEU A 128 1.28 -11.63 3.75
C LEU A 128 2.78 -11.48 4.03
N ILE A 129 3.16 -10.73 5.07
CA ILE A 129 4.57 -10.56 5.44
C ILE A 129 5.18 -11.91 5.84
N GLU A 130 4.47 -12.73 6.61
CA GLU A 130 4.92 -14.09 6.94
C GLU A 130 5.12 -14.95 5.69
N ALA A 131 4.17 -14.92 4.74
CA ALA A 131 4.29 -15.64 3.47
C ALA A 131 5.50 -15.16 2.67
N ASN A 132 5.66 -13.83 2.54
CA ASN A 132 6.81 -13.24 1.87
C ASN A 132 8.14 -13.67 2.51
N TYR A 133 8.23 -13.67 3.84
CA TYR A 133 9.43 -14.10 4.56
C TYR A 133 9.79 -15.57 4.28
N LYS A 134 8.78 -16.43 4.14
CA LYS A 134 8.99 -17.84 3.78
C LYS A 134 9.37 -18.02 2.32
N ASP A 135 8.65 -17.38 1.41
CA ASP A 135 8.81 -17.55 -0.03
C ASP A 135 10.15 -16.99 -0.56
N PHE A 136 10.63 -15.91 0.05
CA PHE A 136 11.90 -15.27 -0.30
C PHE A 136 13.06 -15.64 0.64
N GLU A 137 12.84 -16.56 1.58
CA GLU A 137 13.84 -16.98 2.59
C GLU A 137 14.47 -15.77 3.30
N VAL A 138 13.62 -14.80 3.70
CA VAL A 138 14.05 -13.51 4.22
C VAL A 138 14.84 -13.68 5.52
N THR A 139 16.05 -13.13 5.53
CA THR A 139 16.93 -13.06 6.70
C THR A 139 17.05 -11.63 7.21
N LYS A 140 17.64 -11.46 8.40
CA LYS A 140 17.89 -10.13 8.95
C LYS A 140 18.72 -9.27 7.99
N GLY A 141 18.24 -8.07 7.69
CA GLY A 141 18.89 -7.13 6.76
C GLY A 141 18.57 -7.39 5.27
N TYR A 142 17.60 -8.25 4.96
CA TYR A 142 17.15 -8.46 3.59
C TYR A 142 16.38 -7.24 3.05
N TYR A 143 15.52 -6.64 3.87
CA TYR A 143 14.84 -5.39 3.58
C TYR A 143 15.43 -4.24 4.40
N ASP A 144 15.56 -3.07 3.78
CA ASP A 144 15.90 -1.82 4.46
C ASP A 144 14.65 -1.15 5.04
N MET A 145 13.49 -1.41 4.42
CA MET A 145 12.19 -0.90 4.85
C MET A 145 11.07 -1.89 4.49
N ILE A 146 10.11 -2.01 5.40
CA ILE A 146 8.79 -2.61 5.15
C ILE A 146 7.76 -1.53 5.40
N ILE A 147 6.92 -1.25 4.40
CA ILE A 147 5.93 -0.18 4.48
C ILE A 147 4.55 -0.68 4.07
N THR A 148 3.58 -0.53 4.98
CA THR A 148 2.17 -0.87 4.71
C THR A 148 1.40 0.32 4.13
N GLY A 149 0.19 0.07 3.62
CA GLY A 149 -0.58 1.07 2.88
C GLY A 149 -1.27 2.10 3.74
N ASP A 150 -2.07 1.66 4.70
CA ASP A 150 -2.94 2.54 5.46
C ASP A 150 -3.45 1.90 6.78
N LEU A 151 -2.59 1.14 7.44
CA LEU A 151 -2.88 0.59 8.77
C LEU A 151 -3.00 1.68 9.83
N GLY A 152 -2.26 2.76 9.66
CA GLY A 152 -2.16 3.84 10.62
C GLY A 152 -1.53 3.42 11.95
N TYR A 153 -1.57 4.30 12.94
CA TYR A 153 -0.94 4.02 14.24
C TYR A 153 -1.54 2.80 14.94
N THR A 154 -2.88 2.69 14.96
CA THR A 154 -3.57 1.55 15.61
C THR A 154 -3.25 0.23 14.92
N GLY A 155 -3.33 0.18 13.60
CA GLY A 155 -3.05 -1.04 12.85
C GLY A 155 -1.57 -1.43 12.89
N LYS A 156 -0.65 -0.46 12.96
CA LYS A 156 0.78 -0.69 13.19
C LYS A 156 1.03 -1.49 14.47
N GLU A 157 0.45 -1.06 15.59
CA GLU A 157 0.63 -1.75 16.89
C GLU A 157 0.12 -3.18 16.83
N ILE A 158 -1.04 -3.40 16.20
CA ILE A 158 -1.61 -4.73 16.02
C ILE A 158 -0.72 -5.59 15.13
N LEU A 159 -0.27 -5.06 13.99
CA LEU A 159 0.61 -5.78 13.06
C LEU A 159 1.90 -6.24 13.73
N LEU A 160 2.60 -5.33 14.41
CA LEU A 160 3.86 -5.65 15.09
C LEU A 160 3.67 -6.71 16.17
N THR A 161 2.54 -6.67 16.90
CA THR A 161 2.19 -7.68 17.89
C THR A 161 1.99 -9.05 17.23
N LEU A 162 1.18 -9.13 16.18
CA LEU A 162 0.90 -10.37 15.45
C LEU A 162 2.16 -11.00 14.84
N LEU A 163 3.04 -10.18 14.28
CA LEU A 163 4.30 -10.67 13.70
C LEU A 163 5.28 -11.15 14.78
N LYS A 164 5.32 -10.45 15.92
CA LYS A 164 6.16 -10.86 17.05
C LYS A 164 5.73 -12.22 17.62
N GLU A 165 4.43 -12.50 17.68
CA GLU A 165 3.91 -13.83 18.07
C GLU A 165 4.36 -14.94 17.11
N LYS A 166 4.64 -14.60 15.86
CA LYS A 166 5.18 -15.49 14.82
C LYS A 166 6.72 -15.54 14.78
N GLY A 167 7.39 -14.82 15.69
CA GLY A 167 8.85 -14.74 15.75
C GLY A 167 9.46 -13.79 14.69
N ILE A 168 8.68 -12.93 14.08
CA ILE A 168 9.10 -11.94 13.09
C ILE A 168 9.08 -10.56 13.74
N ASP A 169 10.25 -9.96 13.90
CA ASP A 169 10.38 -8.58 14.39
C ASP A 169 10.86 -7.66 13.27
N ILE A 170 10.00 -6.71 12.90
CA ILE A 170 10.26 -5.71 11.86
C ILE A 170 10.24 -4.28 12.41
N SER A 171 10.19 -4.11 13.71
CA SER A 171 9.97 -2.82 14.38
C SER A 171 10.95 -1.72 13.95
N ASP A 172 12.21 -2.09 13.70
CA ASP A 172 13.29 -1.16 13.36
C ASP A 172 13.24 -0.67 11.90
N ILE A 173 12.55 -1.42 11.02
CA ILE A 173 12.52 -1.14 9.57
C ILE A 173 11.09 -0.88 9.05
N TYR A 174 10.11 -0.80 9.97
CA TYR A 174 8.70 -0.71 9.61
C TYR A 174 8.18 0.72 9.69
N THR A 175 7.43 1.11 8.67
CA THR A 175 6.53 2.26 8.69
C THR A 175 5.23 1.99 7.93
N ASP A 176 4.35 2.99 7.83
CA ASP A 176 3.04 2.89 7.17
C ASP A 176 2.75 4.16 6.39
N CYS A 177 2.24 4.05 5.16
CA CYS A 177 1.96 5.21 4.32
C CYS A 177 0.95 6.16 4.97
N GLY A 178 -0.02 5.64 5.72
CA GLY A 178 -0.98 6.46 6.45
C GLY A 178 -0.36 7.26 7.60
N ILE A 179 0.78 6.78 8.13
CA ILE A 179 1.56 7.51 9.14
C ILE A 179 2.42 8.60 8.48
N GLU A 180 3.00 8.30 7.32
CA GLU A 180 3.92 9.19 6.62
C GLU A 180 3.25 10.36 5.89
N VAL A 181 1.98 10.22 5.52
CA VAL A 181 1.28 11.19 4.65
C VAL A 181 0.78 12.43 5.39
N PHE A 182 0.61 12.36 6.71
CA PHE A 182 0.10 13.45 7.54
C PHE A 182 1.02 13.74 8.73
N ASP A 183 1.16 15.02 9.09
CA ASP A 183 1.80 15.41 10.34
C ASP A 183 0.85 15.21 11.52
N LYS A 184 1.19 14.28 12.41
CA LYS A 184 0.38 13.93 13.58
C LYS A 184 0.18 15.09 14.55
N ASN A 185 1.14 16.02 14.63
CA ASN A 185 1.12 17.12 15.59
C ASN A 185 0.32 18.32 15.09
N GLU A 186 0.23 18.48 13.75
CA GLU A 186 -0.41 19.63 13.13
C GLU A 186 -1.79 19.29 12.54
N GLN A 187 -2.04 18.01 12.24
CA GLN A 187 -3.24 17.57 11.51
C GLN A 187 -4.03 16.56 12.34
N ASP A 188 -5.32 16.84 12.57
CA ASP A 188 -6.24 15.97 13.31
C ASP A 188 -6.71 14.80 12.46
N THR A 189 -5.83 13.83 12.24
CA THR A 189 -6.11 12.62 11.43
C THR A 189 -6.25 11.34 12.25
N GLN A 190 -6.27 11.44 13.60
CA GLN A 190 -6.39 10.34 14.53
C GLN A 190 -5.34 9.23 14.28
N SER A 191 -5.73 8.10 13.66
CA SER A 191 -4.83 6.99 13.38
C SER A 191 -3.99 7.18 12.10
N GLY A 192 -4.15 8.30 11.37
CA GLY A 192 -3.39 8.62 10.18
C GLY A 192 -4.22 8.61 8.89
N GLY A 193 -3.55 8.50 7.75
CA GLY A 193 -4.18 8.48 6.43
C GLY A 193 -4.72 7.13 6.01
N SER A 194 -5.66 7.10 5.07
CA SER A 194 -6.15 5.86 4.44
C SER A 194 -6.52 6.06 2.97
N GLY A 195 -6.82 4.95 2.31
CA GLY A 195 -7.23 4.92 0.91
C GLY A 195 -6.12 4.48 -0.04
N CYS A 196 -6.49 3.94 -1.20
CA CYS A 196 -5.52 3.50 -2.21
C CYS A 196 -4.69 4.67 -2.78
N GLY A 197 -5.20 5.89 -2.75
CA GLY A 197 -4.44 7.11 -3.06
C GLY A 197 -3.36 7.41 -2.03
N CYS A 198 -3.53 7.03 -0.77
CA CYS A 198 -2.52 7.19 0.28
C CYS A 198 -1.24 6.41 -0.07
N SER A 199 -1.36 5.09 -0.26
CA SER A 199 -0.23 4.25 -0.65
C SER A 199 0.34 4.63 -2.02
N ALA A 200 -0.51 5.06 -2.96
CA ALA A 200 -0.06 5.52 -4.27
C ALA A 200 0.83 6.77 -4.17
N ILE A 201 0.46 7.78 -3.41
CA ILE A 201 1.25 9.00 -3.26
C ILE A 201 2.58 8.72 -2.55
N VAL A 202 2.53 8.01 -1.42
CA VAL A 202 3.72 7.73 -0.61
C VAL A 202 4.70 6.82 -1.33
N LEU A 203 4.23 5.96 -2.22
CA LEU A 203 5.11 5.15 -3.07
C LEU A 203 6.06 6.03 -3.89
N ASP A 204 5.59 7.12 -4.53
CA ASP A 204 6.46 7.99 -5.32
C ASP A 204 7.28 8.93 -4.44
N THR A 205 6.61 9.62 -3.51
CA THR A 205 7.22 10.73 -2.77
C THR A 205 8.22 10.29 -1.70
N LEU A 206 8.11 9.05 -1.21
CA LEU A 206 8.99 8.51 -0.19
C LEU A 206 9.77 7.29 -0.68
N VAL A 207 9.06 6.24 -1.12
CA VAL A 207 9.69 4.94 -1.37
C VAL A 207 10.57 4.98 -2.61
N LEU A 208 10.00 5.40 -3.76
CA LEU A 208 10.75 5.47 -5.02
C LEU A 208 11.82 6.55 -4.98
N ASP A 209 11.57 7.68 -4.30
CA ASP A 209 12.56 8.74 -4.14
C ASP A 209 13.81 8.23 -3.42
N LYS A 210 13.63 7.54 -2.28
CA LYS A 210 14.75 6.96 -1.52
C LYS A 210 15.48 5.83 -2.28
N LEU A 211 14.75 4.97 -2.98
CA LEU A 211 15.35 3.93 -3.81
C LEU A 211 16.16 4.54 -4.97
N ARG A 212 15.61 5.52 -5.68
CA ARG A 212 16.32 6.23 -6.77
C ARG A 212 17.59 6.93 -6.31
N LYS A 213 17.57 7.50 -5.11
CA LYS A 213 18.74 8.12 -4.46
C LYS A 213 19.72 7.10 -3.84
N ARG A 214 19.41 5.81 -3.88
CA ARG A 214 20.19 4.73 -3.23
C ARG A 214 20.31 4.89 -1.71
N GLU A 215 19.38 5.62 -1.07
CA GLU A 215 19.24 5.67 0.38
C GLU A 215 18.69 4.36 0.94
N LEU A 216 17.85 3.67 0.15
CA LEU A 216 17.37 2.31 0.38
C LEU A 216 17.75 1.45 -0.83
N LYS A 217 18.02 0.18 -0.57
CA LYS A 217 18.31 -0.81 -1.61
C LYS A 217 17.09 -1.68 -1.92
N ARG A 218 16.41 -2.16 -0.90
CA ARG A 218 15.26 -3.07 -1.05
C ARG A 218 14.15 -2.75 -0.08
N VAL A 219 12.93 -2.60 -0.61
CA VAL A 219 11.73 -2.29 0.16
C VAL A 219 10.65 -3.32 -0.11
N LEU A 220 9.99 -3.80 0.94
CA LEU A 220 8.74 -4.53 0.82
C LEU A 220 7.57 -3.55 0.99
N PHE A 221 6.89 -3.24 -0.10
CA PHE A 221 5.72 -2.39 -0.17
C PHE A 221 4.46 -3.23 -0.06
N VAL A 222 3.65 -3.00 0.97
CA VAL A 222 2.49 -3.85 1.35
C VAL A 222 1.22 -3.00 1.48
N PRO A 223 0.62 -2.52 0.39
CA PRO A 223 -0.70 -1.92 0.43
C PRO A 223 -1.74 -2.84 1.04
N THR A 224 -2.55 -2.27 1.94
CA THR A 224 -3.56 -2.97 2.74
C THR A 224 -4.95 -2.51 2.37
N GLY A 225 -5.97 -3.34 2.57
CA GLY A 225 -7.36 -3.01 2.26
C GLY A 225 -8.35 -3.67 3.20
N ALA A 226 -9.35 -2.90 3.64
CA ALA A 226 -10.51 -3.40 4.36
C ALA A 226 -11.65 -3.60 3.35
N LEU A 227 -12.11 -4.84 3.19
CA LEU A 227 -13.17 -5.19 2.23
C LEU A 227 -14.55 -4.87 2.83
N LEU A 228 -14.78 -3.58 3.09
CA LEU A 228 -16.02 -3.07 3.66
C LEU A 228 -17.09 -2.97 2.58
N SER A 229 -18.20 -3.68 2.78
CA SER A 229 -19.41 -3.56 1.98
C SER A 229 -20.53 -3.00 2.85
N GLN A 230 -21.24 -2.00 2.33
CA GLN A 230 -22.38 -1.41 3.06
C GLN A 230 -23.49 -2.43 3.33
N VAL A 231 -23.70 -3.38 2.43
CA VAL A 231 -24.68 -4.45 2.60
C VAL A 231 -24.27 -5.39 3.73
N SER A 232 -23.05 -5.95 3.67
CA SER A 232 -22.57 -6.88 4.70
C SER A 232 -22.42 -6.18 6.06
N PHE A 233 -22.02 -4.91 6.10
CA PHE A 233 -21.96 -4.13 7.33
C PHE A 233 -23.34 -3.96 7.98
N ASN A 234 -24.35 -3.61 7.19
CA ASN A 234 -25.73 -3.47 7.69
C ASN A 234 -26.34 -4.80 8.16
N GLU A 235 -25.85 -5.93 7.63
CA GLU A 235 -26.21 -7.28 8.09
C GLU A 235 -25.42 -7.73 9.34
N GLY A 236 -24.54 -6.89 9.86
CA GLY A 236 -23.72 -7.19 11.04
C GLY A 236 -22.61 -8.20 10.76
N LYS A 237 -22.19 -8.37 9.50
CA LYS A 237 -21.04 -9.21 9.10
C LYS A 237 -19.73 -8.55 9.49
N SER A 238 -18.68 -9.35 9.58
CA SER A 238 -17.31 -8.88 9.76
C SER A 238 -16.75 -8.18 8.50
N ILE A 239 -15.65 -7.48 8.68
CA ILE A 239 -14.93 -6.75 7.64
C ILE A 239 -13.60 -7.47 7.40
N PRO A 240 -13.48 -8.28 6.35
CA PRO A 240 -12.23 -8.96 6.01
C PRO A 240 -11.15 -7.98 5.56
N GLY A 241 -9.90 -8.30 5.82
CA GLY A 241 -8.72 -7.61 5.31
C GLY A 241 -8.08 -8.32 4.13
N ILE A 242 -7.37 -7.56 3.31
CA ILE A 242 -6.51 -8.05 2.23
C ILE A 242 -5.24 -7.21 2.17
N ALA A 243 -4.14 -7.79 1.69
CA ALA A 243 -2.89 -7.08 1.43
C ALA A 243 -2.19 -7.70 0.22
N HIS A 244 -1.43 -6.90 -0.52
CA HIS A 244 -0.59 -7.37 -1.62
C HIS A 244 0.82 -6.84 -1.44
N GLY A 245 1.83 -7.69 -1.60
CA GLY A 245 3.24 -7.33 -1.41
C GLY A 245 3.98 -7.19 -2.73
N VAL A 246 4.73 -6.10 -2.86
CA VAL A 246 5.61 -5.82 -3.99
C VAL A 246 7.01 -5.55 -3.46
N VAL A 247 7.99 -6.31 -3.90
CA VAL A 247 9.40 -6.09 -3.58
C VAL A 247 9.99 -5.13 -4.61
N LEU A 248 10.42 -3.97 -4.14
CA LEU A 248 11.04 -2.92 -4.94
C LEU A 248 12.53 -2.87 -4.64
N GLU A 249 13.37 -2.85 -5.66
CA GLU A 249 14.82 -2.87 -5.51
C GLU A 249 15.49 -1.84 -6.41
N ALA A 250 16.47 -1.09 -5.84
CA ALA A 250 17.33 -0.18 -6.56
C ALA A 250 18.50 -0.94 -7.21
N VAL A 251 18.69 -0.77 -8.51
CA VAL A 251 19.74 -1.44 -9.32
C VAL A 251 20.59 -0.44 -10.07
#